data_f6222458b08c421996cd6e9df28ab03f
#
_entry.id   f6222458b08c421996cd6e9df28ab03f
#
_cell.length_a   1.000
_cell.length_b   1.000
_cell.length_c   1.000
_cell.angle_alpha   90.00
_cell.angle_beta   90.00
_cell.angle_gamma   90.00
#
_symmetry.space_group_name_H-M   'P 1'
#
loop_
_entity.id
_entity.type
_entity.pdbx_description
1 polymer ?
#
loop_
_entity_poly.entity_id
_entity_poly.type
_entity_poly.pdbx_seq_one_letter_code
_entity_poly.pdbx_strand_id
1 'polypeptide(L)'
;MNETVGNLGLNPAFNHNIFAMYSRFNQDKFSSIMTGLRATLTQDALVNNTIYDQTGKRYLQTVNADMIPWNIGADFMSNTPFYKKMFQFHSRTAVSYNQRVAYVLREQKADYIAQMIESNTLPLGEPSKTGNFRMSSDLTLRFTHKIVDIGVKNTNIYSLTHNSLNKKNVSHVGDWIITGDVTFHLPKTWNIATDVSYTSRHGYQGLNDVNELIWNFSIDKTWQNSTLTLKVYDLLNDKKNIVQTVNETSVSYQKFNTLPTYFMLTYTYKLNRMGGLQAKGAAAWQQQMYEGGGRPPFGR
;
A
#
# COMPACT_ATOMS: atom_id res chain seq x y z
N MET A 1 -10.35 7.88 28.50
CA MET A 1 -11.52 8.47 27.83
C MET A 1 -11.04 9.58 26.92
N ASN A 2 -11.62 9.75 25.71
CA ASN A 2 -11.21 10.80 24.78
C ASN A 2 -12.34 11.82 24.68
N GLU A 3 -12.01 13.10 24.65
CA GLU A 3 -12.94 14.20 24.44
C GLU A 3 -12.47 15.05 23.26
N THR A 4 -13.37 15.43 22.36
CA THR A 4 -13.06 16.28 21.20
C THR A 4 -13.61 17.67 21.44
N VAL A 5 -12.75 18.68 21.29
CA VAL A 5 -13.10 20.09 21.49
C VAL A 5 -13.13 20.79 20.14
N GLY A 6 -14.18 21.56 19.88
CA GLY A 6 -14.30 22.35 18.65
C GLY A 6 -13.30 23.51 18.60
N ASN A 7 -13.02 24.02 17.39
CA ASN A 7 -12.23 25.23 17.18
C ASN A 7 -12.87 26.05 16.05
N LEU A 8 -13.39 27.20 16.40
CA LEU A 8 -14.05 28.14 15.45
C LEU A 8 -13.07 29.05 14.71
N GLY A 9 -11.79 29.06 15.12
CA GLY A 9 -10.75 29.90 14.54
C GLY A 9 -9.91 29.24 13.46
N LEU A 10 -10.42 28.16 12.81
CA LEU A 10 -9.67 27.45 11.79
C LEU A 10 -9.61 28.20 10.46
N ASN A 11 -8.42 28.34 9.92
CA ASN A 11 -8.17 28.83 8.57
C ASN A 11 -8.17 27.65 7.56
N PRO A 12 -8.54 27.90 6.29
CA PRO A 12 -8.41 26.91 5.23
C PRO A 12 -6.94 26.51 5.01
N ALA A 13 -6.68 25.21 4.82
CA ALA A 13 -5.37 24.71 4.47
C ALA A 13 -5.11 24.82 2.95
N PHE A 14 -3.89 25.19 2.57
CA PHE A 14 -3.47 25.28 1.17
C PHE A 14 -2.43 24.22 0.83
N ASN A 15 -2.75 23.39 -0.17
CA ASN A 15 -1.85 22.34 -0.66
C ASN A 15 -1.11 22.79 -1.92
N HIS A 16 0.20 22.85 -1.85
CA HIS A 16 1.08 23.08 -2.98
C HIS A 16 1.60 21.74 -3.47
N ASN A 17 1.24 21.35 -4.70
CA ASN A 17 1.60 20.06 -5.29
C ASN A 17 2.52 20.30 -6.48
N ILE A 18 3.69 19.68 -6.47
CA ILE A 18 4.65 19.66 -7.56
C ILE A 18 4.73 18.21 -8.06
N PHE A 19 4.62 18.04 -9.37
CA PHE A 19 4.70 16.74 -10.00
C PHE A 19 5.51 16.82 -11.28
N ALA A 20 6.48 15.92 -11.45
CA ALA A 20 7.22 15.74 -12.68
C ALA A 20 7.21 14.25 -13.06
N MET A 21 7.00 13.96 -14.33
CA MET A 21 7.00 12.59 -14.83
C MET A 21 7.78 12.50 -16.13
N TYR A 22 8.60 11.47 -16.24
CA TYR A 22 9.24 11.07 -17.49
C TYR A 22 8.78 9.66 -17.86
N SER A 23 8.40 9.47 -19.10
CA SER A 23 8.07 8.15 -19.62
C SER A 23 8.68 7.96 -21.01
N ARG A 24 9.18 6.75 -21.25
CA ARG A 24 9.73 6.34 -22.53
C ARG A 24 9.24 4.94 -22.87
N PHE A 25 8.76 4.76 -24.08
CA PHE A 25 8.44 3.46 -24.66
C PHE A 25 9.30 3.21 -25.90
N ASN A 26 9.92 2.03 -25.98
CA ASN A 26 10.67 1.60 -27.14
C ASN A 26 9.84 0.54 -27.88
N GLN A 27 9.35 0.87 -29.08
CA GLN A 27 8.49 -0.01 -29.87
C GLN A 27 9.22 -1.26 -30.36
N ASP A 28 10.50 -1.18 -30.74
CA ASP A 28 11.26 -2.30 -31.28
C ASP A 28 11.49 -3.37 -30.22
N LYS A 29 11.83 -2.93 -29.01
CA LYS A 29 12.13 -3.80 -27.87
C LYS A 29 10.91 -4.06 -26.98
N PHE A 30 9.78 -3.37 -27.20
CA PHE A 30 8.60 -3.39 -26.33
C PHE A 30 8.93 -3.11 -24.85
N SER A 31 9.96 -2.29 -24.63
CA SER A 31 10.39 -1.91 -23.30
C SER A 31 9.87 -0.54 -22.92
N SER A 32 9.53 -0.37 -21.64
CA SER A 32 9.07 0.90 -21.10
C SER A 32 9.82 1.27 -19.83
N ILE A 33 10.04 2.57 -19.66
CA ILE A 33 10.57 3.17 -18.44
C ILE A 33 9.65 4.33 -18.10
N MET A 34 9.28 4.43 -16.85
CA MET A 34 8.53 5.54 -16.27
C MET A 34 9.16 5.92 -14.94
N THR A 35 9.35 7.20 -14.71
CA THR A 35 9.81 7.73 -13.43
C THR A 35 9.02 8.97 -13.09
N GLY A 36 8.70 9.13 -11.82
CA GLY A 36 7.93 10.25 -11.29
C GLY A 36 8.61 10.87 -10.09
N LEU A 37 8.46 12.17 -9.95
CA LEU A 37 8.80 12.92 -8.76
C LEU A 37 7.56 13.66 -8.29
N ARG A 38 7.31 13.67 -7.01
CA ARG A 38 6.19 14.39 -6.40
C ARG A 38 6.63 15.05 -5.11
N ALA A 39 6.15 16.26 -4.88
CA ALA A 39 6.29 16.95 -3.62
C ALA A 39 4.97 17.62 -3.27
N THR A 40 4.61 17.59 -2.00
CA THR A 40 3.42 18.26 -1.46
C THR A 40 3.85 19.02 -0.20
N LEU A 41 3.47 20.29 -0.12
CA LEU A 41 3.61 21.11 1.06
C LEU A 41 2.21 21.61 1.44
N THR A 42 1.86 21.58 2.71
CA THR A 42 0.55 22.04 3.18
C THR A 42 0.73 23.22 4.11
N GLN A 43 0.40 24.41 3.63
CA GLN A 43 0.37 25.62 4.45
C GLN A 43 -0.92 25.65 5.25
N ASP A 44 -0.86 26.20 6.48
CA ASP A 44 -1.99 26.26 7.43
C ASP A 44 -2.66 24.90 7.64
N ALA A 45 -1.86 23.82 7.62
CA ALA A 45 -2.35 22.45 7.72
C ALA A 45 -3.21 22.26 8.98
N LEU A 46 -4.35 21.58 8.81
CA LEU A 46 -5.20 21.20 9.94
C LEU A 46 -4.59 19.97 10.63
N VAL A 47 -4.14 20.16 11.86
CA VAL A 47 -3.42 19.14 12.64
C VAL A 47 -4.05 18.97 14.03
N ASN A 48 -3.73 17.87 14.67
CA ASN A 48 -4.22 17.60 16.02
C ASN A 48 -3.36 18.30 17.07
N ASN A 49 -4.02 19.01 17.98
CA ASN A 49 -3.51 19.42 19.27
C ASN A 49 -4.07 18.47 20.33
N THR A 50 -3.20 17.67 20.93
CA THR A 50 -3.56 16.64 21.91
C THR A 50 -3.08 17.06 23.30
N ILE A 51 -4.02 17.19 24.24
CA ILE A 51 -3.73 17.55 25.63
C ILE A 51 -4.05 16.36 26.51
N TYR A 52 -3.12 15.99 27.37
CA TYR A 52 -3.31 14.96 28.40
C TYR A 52 -3.41 15.62 29.76
N ASP A 53 -4.44 15.27 30.51
CA ASP A 53 -4.50 15.64 31.93
C ASP A 53 -3.68 14.69 32.81
N GLN A 54 -3.58 15.03 34.09
CA GLN A 54 -2.86 14.23 35.09
C GLN A 54 -3.50 12.85 35.35
N THR A 55 -4.76 12.65 34.95
CA THR A 55 -5.47 11.37 35.07
C THR A 55 -5.26 10.48 33.84
N GLY A 56 -4.61 11.00 32.78
CA GLY A 56 -4.44 10.34 31.50
C GLY A 56 -5.64 10.47 30.54
N LYS A 57 -6.65 11.28 30.86
CA LYS A 57 -7.72 11.62 29.94
C LYS A 57 -7.15 12.49 28.82
N ARG A 58 -7.61 12.26 27.59
CA ARG A 58 -7.13 12.92 26.38
C ARG A 58 -8.17 13.84 25.81
N TYR A 59 -7.77 15.09 25.59
CA TYR A 59 -8.55 16.10 24.89
C TYR A 59 -7.91 16.33 23.51
N LEU A 60 -8.73 16.37 22.48
CA LEU A 60 -8.31 16.52 21.09
C LEU A 60 -8.97 17.76 20.48
N GLN A 61 -8.17 18.68 19.97
CA GLN A 61 -8.63 19.83 19.23
C GLN A 61 -7.90 19.92 17.88
N THR A 62 -8.62 20.24 16.81
CA THR A 62 -7.99 20.55 15.52
C THR A 62 -7.52 21.99 15.52
N VAL A 63 -6.29 22.24 15.08
CA VAL A 63 -5.68 23.57 14.99
C VAL A 63 -4.95 23.72 13.63
N ASN A 64 -4.69 24.96 13.21
CA ASN A 64 -3.77 25.20 12.11
C ASN A 64 -2.32 25.05 12.60
N ALA A 65 -1.48 24.42 11.80
CA ALA A 65 -0.08 24.23 12.11
C ALA A 65 0.73 25.48 11.78
N ASP A 66 1.57 25.92 12.71
CA ASP A 66 2.58 26.97 12.45
C ASP A 66 3.74 26.48 11.57
N MET A 67 3.89 25.15 11.47
CA MET A 67 4.90 24.50 10.65
C MET A 67 4.25 23.82 9.46
N ILE A 68 4.94 23.83 8.34
CA ILE A 68 4.48 23.23 7.09
C ILE A 68 4.80 21.73 7.08
N PRO A 69 3.82 20.80 7.20
CA PRO A 69 4.05 19.41 6.89
C PRO A 69 4.27 19.22 5.39
N TRP A 70 5.13 18.28 5.05
CA TRP A 70 5.51 18.05 3.66
C TRP A 70 5.75 16.58 3.37
N ASN A 71 5.58 16.23 2.10
CA ASN A 71 5.85 14.93 1.56
C ASN A 71 6.66 15.06 0.27
N ILE A 72 7.68 14.24 0.11
CA ILE A 72 8.41 14.09 -1.15
C ILE A 72 8.48 12.62 -1.51
N GLY A 73 8.36 12.30 -2.79
CA GLY A 73 8.45 10.93 -3.26
C GLY A 73 8.99 10.85 -4.67
N ALA A 74 9.66 9.74 -4.94
CA ALA A 74 10.10 9.36 -6.27
C ALA A 74 9.65 7.93 -6.56
N ASP A 75 9.26 7.67 -7.79
CA ASP A 75 8.93 6.33 -8.28
C ASP A 75 9.63 6.05 -9.60
N PHE A 76 10.02 4.80 -9.75
CA PHE A 76 10.62 4.26 -10.95
C PHE A 76 9.91 2.96 -11.31
N MET A 77 9.59 2.81 -12.58
CA MET A 77 9.00 1.61 -13.13
C MET A 77 9.69 1.27 -14.46
N SER A 78 10.04 0.02 -14.65
CA SER A 78 10.51 -0.47 -15.94
C SER A 78 9.88 -1.81 -16.28
N ASN A 79 9.68 -2.02 -17.56
CA ASN A 79 9.27 -3.29 -18.11
C ASN A 79 10.14 -3.59 -19.32
N THR A 80 10.87 -4.71 -19.28
CA THR A 80 11.88 -5.04 -20.30
C THR A 80 11.75 -6.52 -20.67
N PRO A 81 11.10 -6.82 -21.81
CA PRO A 81 11.13 -8.16 -22.38
C PRO A 81 12.50 -8.42 -23.02
N PHE A 82 12.98 -9.65 -22.96
CA PHE A 82 14.23 -10.08 -23.57
C PHE A 82 14.13 -11.52 -24.08
N TYR A 83 15.15 -11.97 -24.81
CA TYR A 83 15.22 -13.29 -25.43
C TYR A 83 13.93 -13.71 -26.14
N LYS A 84 13.68 -13.11 -27.33
CA LYS A 84 12.47 -13.33 -28.15
C LYS A 84 11.15 -13.11 -27.38
N LYS A 85 11.14 -12.22 -26.39
CA LYS A 85 10.00 -11.92 -25.51
C LYS A 85 9.55 -13.08 -24.60
N MET A 86 10.32 -14.16 -24.51
CA MET A 86 10.02 -15.26 -23.60
C MET A 86 10.26 -14.89 -22.15
N PHE A 87 11.22 -14.00 -21.90
CA PHE A 87 11.49 -13.46 -20.57
C PHE A 87 11.05 -12.01 -20.49
N GLN A 88 10.47 -11.65 -19.35
CA GLN A 88 10.06 -10.30 -19.02
C GLN A 88 10.58 -9.93 -17.64
N PHE A 89 11.33 -8.84 -17.57
CA PHE A 89 11.76 -8.25 -16.31
C PHE A 89 10.93 -7.02 -16.04
N HIS A 90 10.25 -7.01 -14.91
CA HIS A 90 9.50 -5.88 -14.41
C HIS A 90 10.12 -5.40 -13.11
N SER A 91 10.36 -4.10 -12.99
CA SER A 91 10.86 -3.44 -11.80
C SER A 91 9.98 -2.26 -11.45
N ARG A 92 9.59 -2.17 -10.19
CA ARG A 92 8.93 -1.00 -9.63
C ARG A 92 9.56 -0.65 -8.29
N THR A 93 10.09 0.55 -8.16
CA THR A 93 10.67 1.05 -6.91
C THR A 93 10.05 2.40 -6.60
N ALA A 94 9.62 2.59 -5.37
CA ALA A 94 9.10 3.85 -4.87
C ALA A 94 9.79 4.19 -3.55
N VAL A 95 10.19 5.44 -3.42
CA VAL A 95 10.79 5.99 -2.19
C VAL A 95 9.99 7.23 -1.82
N SER A 96 9.69 7.39 -0.55
CA SER A 96 9.00 8.59 -0.07
C SER A 96 9.47 8.96 1.34
N TYR A 97 9.44 10.25 1.61
CA TYR A 97 9.57 10.77 2.96
C TYR A 97 8.40 11.70 3.24
N ASN A 98 7.77 11.48 4.39
CA ASN A 98 6.62 12.26 4.85
C ASN A 98 6.94 12.84 6.23
N GLN A 99 6.86 14.15 6.37
CA GLN A 99 6.94 14.84 7.65
C GLN A 99 5.55 15.33 8.04
N ARG A 100 5.03 14.79 9.12
CA ARG A 100 3.77 15.23 9.76
C ARG A 100 4.08 16.07 10.98
N VAL A 101 3.15 16.95 11.32
CA VAL A 101 3.20 17.81 12.49
C VAL A 101 1.95 17.57 13.32
N ALA A 102 2.10 17.57 14.62
CA ALA A 102 1.02 17.58 15.60
C ALA A 102 1.48 18.36 16.82
N TYR A 103 0.59 18.69 17.72
CA TYR A 103 0.93 19.35 18.99
C TYR A 103 0.53 18.44 20.15
N VAL A 104 1.38 18.38 21.17
CA VAL A 104 1.15 17.52 22.36
C VAL A 104 1.49 18.30 23.61
N LEU A 105 0.53 18.35 24.53
CA LEU A 105 0.72 18.92 25.87
C LEU A 105 0.36 17.84 26.90
N ARG A 106 1.22 17.67 27.90
CA ARG A 106 1.05 16.62 28.92
C ARG A 106 0.96 17.20 30.33
N GLU A 107 0.36 16.43 31.22
CA GLU A 107 0.34 16.67 32.67
C GLU A 107 -0.41 17.93 33.10
N GLN A 108 -1.45 18.31 32.36
CA GLN A 108 -2.29 19.45 32.75
C GLN A 108 -3.31 19.07 33.84
N LYS A 109 -3.63 20.00 34.72
CA LYS A 109 -4.72 19.81 35.71
C LYS A 109 -6.07 19.78 35.00
N ALA A 110 -6.94 18.84 35.36
CA ALA A 110 -8.26 18.69 34.75
C ALA A 110 -9.12 19.97 34.84
N ASP A 111 -9.10 20.63 36.00
CA ASP A 111 -9.85 21.89 36.21
C ASP A 111 -9.33 23.01 35.31
N TYR A 112 -8.04 23.09 35.09
CA TYR A 112 -7.43 24.06 34.18
C TYR A 112 -7.91 23.83 32.73
N ILE A 113 -7.93 22.57 32.29
CA ILE A 113 -8.42 22.23 30.95
C ILE A 113 -9.91 22.59 30.82
N ALA A 114 -10.76 22.30 31.84
CA ALA A 114 -12.18 22.62 31.83
C ALA A 114 -12.40 24.12 31.63
N GLN A 115 -11.69 24.97 32.38
CA GLN A 115 -11.78 26.45 32.26
C GLN A 115 -11.34 26.92 30.85
N MET A 116 -10.28 26.28 30.27
CA MET A 116 -9.81 26.61 28.93
C MET A 116 -10.79 26.19 27.83
N ILE A 117 -11.54 25.09 28.03
CA ILE A 117 -12.59 24.65 27.11
C ILE A 117 -13.76 25.68 27.13
N GLU A 118 -14.20 26.09 28.33
CA GLU A 118 -15.27 27.09 28.49
C GLU A 118 -14.92 28.44 27.85
N SER A 119 -13.65 28.85 27.98
CA SER A 119 -13.16 30.12 27.40
C SER A 119 -12.75 29.99 25.93
N ASN A 120 -12.83 28.78 25.32
CA ASN A 120 -12.36 28.47 23.97
C ASN A 120 -10.89 28.85 23.69
N THR A 121 -10.05 28.76 24.72
CA THR A 121 -8.63 29.18 24.70
C THR A 121 -7.67 28.06 25.03
N LEU A 122 -7.93 26.84 24.52
CA LEU A 122 -7.05 25.70 24.77
C LEU A 122 -5.60 26.01 24.32
N PRO A 123 -4.60 25.78 25.20
CA PRO A 123 -3.23 26.08 24.88
C PRO A 123 -2.71 25.18 23.77
N LEU A 124 -1.89 25.73 22.89
CA LEU A 124 -1.17 24.95 21.89
C LEU A 124 -0.07 24.15 22.59
N GLY A 125 0.00 22.85 22.29
CA GLY A 125 1.04 21.97 22.83
C GLY A 125 2.41 22.18 22.17
N GLU A 126 3.38 21.39 22.63
CA GLU A 126 4.71 21.35 22.00
C GLU A 126 4.61 20.71 20.61
N PRO A 127 5.33 21.24 19.63
CA PRO A 127 5.32 20.71 18.27
C PRO A 127 5.97 19.32 18.20
N SER A 128 5.23 18.36 17.76
CA SER A 128 5.65 16.98 17.51
C SER A 128 5.83 16.76 16.01
N LYS A 129 7.06 16.57 15.55
CA LYS A 129 7.37 16.22 14.16
C LYS A 129 7.56 14.72 14.04
N THR A 130 6.73 14.10 13.21
CA THR A 130 6.87 12.67 12.88
C THR A 130 7.37 12.55 11.45
N GLY A 131 8.59 12.08 11.28
CA GLY A 131 9.19 11.75 9.99
C GLY A 131 9.01 10.27 9.68
N ASN A 132 8.52 9.97 8.48
CA ASN A 132 8.41 8.60 7.98
C ASN A 132 9.10 8.49 6.63
N PHE A 133 10.18 7.75 6.58
CA PHE A 133 10.81 7.28 5.35
C PHE A 133 10.22 5.92 4.99
N ARG A 134 9.82 5.76 3.74
CA ARG A 134 9.34 4.48 3.20
C ARG A 134 9.97 4.20 1.85
N MET A 135 10.45 2.98 1.70
CA MET A 135 10.93 2.44 0.44
C MET A 135 10.16 1.15 0.13
N SER A 136 9.74 0.98 -1.11
CA SER A 136 9.19 -0.27 -1.61
C SER A 136 9.81 -0.61 -2.96
N SER A 137 10.19 -1.87 -3.15
CA SER A 137 10.78 -2.35 -4.41
C SER A 137 10.17 -3.70 -4.76
N ASP A 138 9.59 -3.79 -5.94
CA ASP A 138 9.10 -5.02 -6.57
C ASP A 138 9.96 -5.35 -7.78
N LEU A 139 10.60 -6.49 -7.78
CA LEU A 139 11.37 -7.04 -8.89
C LEU A 139 10.71 -8.35 -9.33
N THR A 140 10.27 -8.43 -10.57
CA THR A 140 9.63 -9.63 -11.11
C THR A 140 10.36 -10.09 -12.35
N LEU A 141 10.70 -11.37 -12.38
CA LEU A 141 11.18 -12.08 -13.56
C LEU A 141 10.13 -13.11 -13.96
N ARG A 142 9.66 -13.03 -15.18
CA ARG A 142 8.67 -13.97 -15.73
C ARG A 142 9.20 -14.64 -16.99
N PHE A 143 9.04 -15.92 -17.06
CA PHE A 143 9.24 -16.74 -18.25
C PHE A 143 7.89 -17.22 -18.75
N THR A 144 7.59 -17.00 -20.04
CA THR A 144 6.33 -17.38 -20.66
C THR A 144 6.59 -18.29 -21.87
N HIS A 145 5.98 -19.45 -21.84
CA HIS A 145 6.01 -20.43 -22.92
C HIS A 145 4.62 -21.05 -23.12
N LYS A 146 4.36 -21.64 -24.29
CA LYS A 146 3.04 -22.21 -24.63
C LYS A 146 2.49 -23.22 -23.61
N ILE A 147 3.37 -23.92 -22.90
CA ILE A 147 3.02 -25.00 -21.98
C ILE A 147 3.14 -24.55 -20.52
N VAL A 148 3.99 -23.56 -20.24
CA VAL A 148 4.31 -23.19 -18.86
C VAL A 148 4.66 -21.71 -18.75
N ASP A 149 4.12 -21.06 -17.74
CA ASP A 149 4.53 -19.75 -17.25
C ASP A 149 5.20 -19.92 -15.89
N ILE A 150 6.35 -19.29 -15.70
CA ILE A 150 7.08 -19.31 -14.43
C ILE A 150 7.36 -17.86 -14.04
N GLY A 151 7.02 -17.50 -12.83
CA GLY A 151 7.27 -16.19 -12.24
C GLY A 151 8.09 -16.29 -10.97
N VAL A 152 9.02 -15.36 -10.79
CA VAL A 152 9.65 -15.10 -9.50
C VAL A 152 9.56 -13.62 -9.20
N LYS A 153 8.95 -13.29 -8.06
CA LYS A 153 8.81 -11.92 -7.58
C LYS A 153 9.54 -11.75 -6.26
N ASN A 154 10.34 -10.71 -6.16
CA ASN A 154 10.96 -10.24 -4.92
C ASN A 154 10.37 -8.88 -4.57
N THR A 155 9.76 -8.76 -3.38
CA THR A 155 9.22 -7.52 -2.84
C THR A 155 9.96 -7.15 -1.57
N ASN A 156 10.48 -5.94 -1.52
CA ASN A 156 11.09 -5.37 -0.32
C ASN A 156 10.30 -4.13 0.09
N ILE A 157 9.90 -4.06 1.34
CA ILE A 157 9.24 -2.91 1.94
C ILE A 157 10.05 -2.53 3.17
N TYR A 158 10.48 -1.29 3.26
CA TYR A 158 11.17 -0.77 4.42
C TYR A 158 10.52 0.52 4.87
N SER A 159 10.33 0.67 6.16
CA SER A 159 9.77 1.87 6.79
C SER A 159 10.57 2.25 8.02
N LEU A 160 11.01 3.51 8.06
CA LEU A 160 11.67 4.13 9.19
C LEU A 160 10.81 5.28 9.68
N THR A 161 10.34 5.20 10.91
CA THR A 161 9.56 6.27 11.54
C THR A 161 10.28 6.79 12.77
N HIS A 162 10.39 8.11 12.89
CA HIS A 162 10.94 8.77 14.07
C HIS A 162 10.05 9.94 14.49
N ASN A 163 10.06 10.24 15.79
CA ASN A 163 9.31 11.36 16.35
C ASN A 163 10.20 12.27 17.18
N SER A 164 10.00 13.60 17.06
CA SER A 164 10.85 14.59 17.71
C SER A 164 10.69 14.64 19.24
N LEU A 165 9.49 14.43 19.75
CA LEU A 165 9.19 14.42 21.19
C LEU A 165 9.54 13.10 21.84
N ASN A 166 9.49 12.01 21.11
CA ASN A 166 9.81 10.68 21.60
C ASN A 166 10.95 10.05 20.80
N LYS A 167 12.15 10.54 21.04
CA LYS A 167 13.37 10.08 20.34
C LYS A 167 13.70 8.60 20.57
N LYS A 168 13.12 7.97 21.61
CA LYS A 168 13.29 6.54 21.87
C LYS A 168 12.37 5.67 21.00
N ASN A 169 11.28 6.23 20.47
CA ASN A 169 10.34 5.53 19.61
C ASN A 169 10.75 5.65 18.12
N VAL A 170 11.93 5.15 17.81
CA VAL A 170 12.33 4.94 16.41
C VAL A 170 11.87 3.55 16.00
N SER A 171 11.06 3.47 14.96
CA SER A 171 10.59 2.21 14.42
C SER A 171 11.26 1.93 13.08
N HIS A 172 11.95 0.82 13.00
CA HIS A 172 12.54 0.27 11.79
C HIS A 172 11.79 -1.02 11.46
N VAL A 173 10.97 -1.01 10.44
CA VAL A 173 10.20 -2.18 10.00
C VAL A 173 10.57 -2.52 8.58
N GLY A 174 10.86 -3.78 8.33
CA GLY A 174 11.17 -4.29 7.01
C GLY A 174 10.48 -5.61 6.72
N ASP A 175 9.84 -5.71 5.54
CA ASP A 175 9.28 -6.95 5.02
C ASP A 175 10.04 -7.33 3.74
N TRP A 176 10.55 -8.55 3.73
CA TRP A 176 11.11 -9.17 2.54
C TRP A 176 10.24 -10.34 2.13
N ILE A 177 9.69 -10.25 0.92
CA ILE A 177 8.75 -11.23 0.39
C ILE A 177 9.32 -11.79 -0.89
N ILE A 178 9.48 -13.11 -0.96
CA ILE A 178 9.82 -13.81 -2.18
C ILE A 178 8.65 -14.72 -2.58
N THR A 179 8.18 -14.58 -3.81
CA THR A 179 7.07 -15.37 -4.36
C THR A 179 7.53 -16.06 -5.63
N GLY A 180 7.32 -17.38 -5.69
CA GLY A 180 7.47 -18.18 -6.91
C GLY A 180 6.11 -18.64 -7.38
N ASP A 181 5.79 -18.49 -8.67
CA ASP A 181 4.57 -18.98 -9.28
C ASP A 181 4.86 -19.81 -10.53
N VAL A 182 4.07 -20.87 -10.73
CA VAL A 182 4.12 -21.70 -11.92
C VAL A 182 2.71 -22.00 -12.39
N THR A 183 2.47 -21.83 -13.69
CA THR A 183 1.22 -22.20 -14.34
C THR A 183 1.48 -23.13 -15.50
N PHE A 184 0.89 -24.31 -15.52
CA PHE A 184 0.92 -25.25 -16.62
C PHE A 184 -0.34 -25.12 -17.48
N HIS A 185 -0.15 -24.93 -18.77
CA HIS A 185 -1.20 -24.87 -19.79
C HIS A 185 -1.38 -26.26 -20.43
N LEU A 186 -2.38 -26.99 -20.02
CA LEU A 186 -2.65 -28.35 -20.46
C LEU A 186 -3.58 -28.38 -21.68
N PRO A 187 -3.57 -29.50 -22.45
CA PRO A 187 -4.52 -29.67 -23.55
C PRO A 187 -5.99 -29.52 -23.10
N LYS A 188 -6.86 -29.19 -24.08
CA LYS A 188 -8.31 -28.99 -23.83
C LYS A 188 -8.62 -27.88 -22.83
N THR A 189 -7.77 -26.82 -22.77
CA THR A 189 -7.97 -25.61 -21.95
C THR A 189 -8.04 -25.85 -20.43
N TRP A 190 -7.30 -26.81 -19.92
CA TRP A 190 -7.01 -26.97 -18.52
C TRP A 190 -5.78 -26.16 -18.14
N ASN A 191 -5.82 -25.49 -16.99
CA ASN A 191 -4.64 -24.89 -16.40
C ASN A 191 -4.50 -25.39 -14.95
N ILE A 192 -3.26 -25.61 -14.55
CA ILE A 192 -2.87 -25.92 -13.17
C ILE A 192 -1.88 -24.86 -12.73
N ALA A 193 -2.20 -24.15 -11.66
CA ALA A 193 -1.32 -23.11 -11.14
C ALA A 193 -1.03 -23.34 -9.66
N THR A 194 0.18 -22.99 -9.26
CA THR A 194 0.60 -22.99 -7.87
C THR A 194 1.51 -21.80 -7.61
N ASP A 195 1.38 -21.22 -6.43
CA ASP A 195 2.26 -20.15 -5.95
C ASP A 195 2.67 -20.39 -4.51
N VAL A 196 3.94 -20.09 -4.23
CA VAL A 196 4.52 -20.13 -2.89
C VAL A 196 5.12 -18.77 -2.57
N SER A 197 4.77 -18.22 -1.42
CA SER A 197 5.24 -16.92 -0.96
C SER A 197 5.80 -17.03 0.45
N TYR A 198 7.05 -16.66 0.62
CA TYR A 198 7.69 -16.54 1.92
C TYR A 198 7.85 -15.07 2.28
N THR A 199 7.36 -14.69 3.47
CA THR A 199 7.49 -13.35 4.04
C THR A 199 8.38 -13.39 5.27
N SER A 200 9.50 -12.69 5.22
CA SER A 200 10.37 -12.44 6.38
C SER A 200 10.16 -11.03 6.89
N ARG A 201 9.77 -10.88 8.16
CA ARG A 201 9.47 -9.60 8.79
C ARG A 201 10.50 -9.25 9.85
N HIS A 202 10.97 -8.02 9.82
CA HIS A 202 12.00 -7.51 10.73
C HIS A 202 11.52 -6.23 11.42
N GLY A 203 11.94 -6.04 12.69
CA GLY A 203 11.66 -4.83 13.46
C GLY A 203 10.26 -4.76 14.09
N TYR A 204 9.49 -5.84 14.06
CA TYR A 204 8.19 -5.97 14.74
C TYR A 204 8.41 -6.30 16.21
N GLN A 205 8.56 -5.27 17.05
CA GLN A 205 8.85 -5.43 18.47
C GLN A 205 7.67 -6.08 19.21
N GLY A 206 7.97 -6.97 20.16
CA GLY A 206 6.97 -7.61 21.02
C GLY A 206 6.14 -8.71 20.35
N LEU A 207 6.45 -9.08 19.12
CA LEU A 207 5.80 -10.18 18.40
C LEU A 207 6.82 -11.29 18.08
N ASN A 208 6.51 -12.49 18.51
CA ASN A 208 7.24 -13.71 18.14
C ASN A 208 6.60 -14.33 16.91
N ASP A 209 7.40 -15.02 16.10
CA ASP A 209 6.93 -15.80 14.96
C ASP A 209 6.05 -14.96 13.98
N VAL A 210 6.66 -13.93 13.42
CA VAL A 210 6.02 -13.00 12.47
C VAL A 210 6.21 -13.38 11.00
N ASN A 211 7.12 -14.32 10.71
CA ASN A 211 7.36 -14.83 9.36
C ASN A 211 6.23 -15.76 8.94
N GLU A 212 5.96 -15.83 7.64
CA GLU A 212 4.90 -16.69 7.10
C GLU A 212 5.33 -17.33 5.78
N LEU A 213 4.84 -18.56 5.55
CA LEU A 213 4.97 -19.29 4.30
C LEU A 213 3.58 -19.66 3.78
N ILE A 214 3.15 -19.01 2.72
CA ILE A 214 1.85 -19.23 2.12
C ILE A 214 2.01 -20.04 0.86
N TRP A 215 1.25 -21.11 0.73
CA TRP A 215 1.19 -21.95 -0.46
C TRP A 215 -0.25 -22.05 -0.96
N ASN A 216 -0.47 -21.64 -2.22
CA ASN A 216 -1.76 -21.72 -2.88
C ASN A 216 -1.68 -22.66 -4.08
N PHE A 217 -2.82 -23.25 -4.43
CA PHE A 217 -2.95 -24.12 -5.58
C PHE A 217 -4.29 -23.87 -6.28
N SER A 218 -4.31 -23.97 -7.61
CA SER A 218 -5.56 -23.87 -8.37
C SER A 218 -5.57 -24.75 -9.61
N ILE A 219 -6.79 -25.18 -9.97
CA ILE A 219 -7.09 -25.85 -11.23
C ILE A 219 -8.23 -25.10 -11.88
N ASP A 220 -8.10 -24.74 -13.14
CA ASP A 220 -9.17 -24.16 -13.92
C ASP A 220 -9.39 -24.87 -15.24
N LYS A 221 -10.65 -24.89 -15.61
CA LYS A 221 -11.13 -25.38 -16.88
C LYS A 221 -11.89 -24.29 -17.59
N THR A 222 -11.45 -23.95 -18.79
CA THR A 222 -12.13 -22.98 -19.64
C THR A 222 -12.87 -23.67 -20.79
N TRP A 223 -14.10 -23.29 -20.98
CA TRP A 223 -14.93 -23.59 -22.18
C TRP A 223 -15.05 -22.31 -23.00
N GLN A 224 -15.83 -22.33 -24.08
CA GLN A 224 -15.96 -21.19 -24.98
C GLN A 224 -16.30 -19.87 -24.28
N ASN A 225 -17.26 -19.87 -23.36
CA ASN A 225 -17.75 -18.68 -22.65
C ASN A 225 -17.69 -18.81 -21.13
N SER A 226 -17.20 -19.92 -20.61
CA SER A 226 -17.25 -20.23 -19.17
C SER A 226 -15.89 -20.66 -18.67
N THR A 227 -15.57 -20.33 -17.42
CA THR A 227 -14.43 -20.86 -16.72
C THR A 227 -14.88 -21.32 -15.34
N LEU A 228 -14.50 -22.54 -14.97
CA LEU A 228 -14.64 -23.09 -13.62
C LEU A 228 -13.26 -23.17 -13.00
N THR A 229 -13.09 -22.55 -11.84
CA THR A 229 -11.83 -22.54 -11.09
C THR A 229 -12.07 -23.12 -9.71
N LEU A 230 -11.29 -24.12 -9.33
CA LEU A 230 -11.14 -24.58 -7.95
C LEU A 230 -9.81 -24.07 -7.43
N LYS A 231 -9.83 -23.29 -6.36
CA LYS A 231 -8.62 -22.75 -5.71
C LYS A 231 -8.58 -23.14 -4.24
N VAL A 232 -7.40 -23.54 -3.78
CA VAL A 232 -7.08 -23.76 -2.38
C VAL A 232 -6.14 -22.66 -1.93
N TYR A 233 -6.50 -21.98 -0.87
CA TYR A 233 -5.71 -20.92 -0.28
C TYR A 233 -5.05 -21.42 1.00
N ASP A 234 -3.79 -21.03 1.16
CA ASP A 234 -2.98 -21.25 2.37
C ASP A 234 -2.98 -22.72 2.82
N LEU A 235 -2.48 -23.60 1.95
CA LEU A 235 -2.38 -25.05 2.21
C LEU A 235 -1.63 -25.39 3.50
N LEU A 236 -0.72 -24.53 3.95
CA LEU A 236 0.08 -24.73 5.15
C LEU A 236 -0.56 -24.10 6.40
N ASN A 237 -1.63 -23.32 6.24
CA ASN A 237 -2.32 -22.60 7.32
C ASN A 237 -1.37 -21.71 8.14
N ASP A 238 -0.43 -21.02 7.47
CA ASP A 238 0.60 -20.21 8.11
C ASP A 238 0.42 -18.70 7.90
N LYS A 239 -0.69 -18.27 7.33
CA LYS A 239 -0.99 -16.85 7.08
C LYS A 239 -1.11 -16.06 8.38
N LYS A 240 -0.36 -14.97 8.48
CA LYS A 240 -0.35 -14.06 9.64
C LYS A 240 -0.68 -12.64 9.18
N ASN A 241 -1.74 -12.06 9.73
CA ASN A 241 -2.11 -10.68 9.43
C ASN A 241 -1.70 -9.77 10.59
N ILE A 242 -0.54 -9.16 10.46
CA ILE A 242 0.09 -8.34 11.50
C ILE A 242 0.32 -6.94 10.93
N VAL A 243 -0.11 -5.92 11.68
CA VAL A 243 0.09 -4.51 11.34
C VAL A 243 0.74 -3.79 12.51
N GLN A 244 1.79 -3.03 12.24
CA GLN A 244 2.40 -2.10 13.18
C GLN A 244 2.10 -0.67 12.74
N THR A 245 1.60 0.14 13.66
CA THR A 245 1.34 1.56 13.43
C THR A 245 2.08 2.39 14.47
N VAL A 246 2.83 3.40 14.00
CA VAL A 246 3.55 4.35 14.86
C VAL A 246 2.91 5.71 14.72
N ASN A 247 2.44 6.25 15.84
CA ASN A 247 1.87 7.59 15.96
C ASN A 247 2.75 8.48 16.82
N GLU A 248 2.37 9.74 16.98
CA GLU A 248 3.09 10.74 17.76
C GLU A 248 3.29 10.34 19.23
N THR A 249 2.35 9.57 19.78
CA THR A 249 2.28 9.24 21.19
C THR A 249 2.33 7.76 21.50
N SER A 250 2.19 6.89 20.48
CA SER A 250 2.06 5.44 20.70
C SER A 250 2.63 4.61 19.53
N VAL A 251 3.03 3.39 19.89
CA VAL A 251 3.27 2.30 18.93
C VAL A 251 2.19 1.26 19.17
N SER A 252 1.45 0.90 18.14
CA SER A 252 0.37 -0.07 18.18
C SER A 252 0.70 -1.27 17.33
N TYR A 253 0.48 -2.46 17.88
CA TYR A 253 0.59 -3.74 17.19
C TYR A 253 -0.79 -4.37 17.14
N GLN A 254 -1.21 -4.76 15.95
CA GLN A 254 -2.50 -5.41 15.73
C GLN A 254 -2.28 -6.74 15.03
N LYS A 255 -2.80 -7.80 15.60
CA LYS A 255 -2.87 -9.13 14.98
C LYS A 255 -4.34 -9.43 14.69
N PHE A 256 -4.67 -9.64 13.44
CA PHE A 256 -6.03 -9.97 13.02
C PHE A 256 -6.17 -11.47 12.82
N ASN A 257 -7.35 -12.01 13.14
CA ASN A 257 -7.66 -13.38 12.80
C ASN A 257 -7.68 -13.54 11.29
N THR A 258 -7.05 -14.59 10.82
CA THR A 258 -7.03 -14.98 9.41
C THR A 258 -7.95 -16.17 9.19
N LEU A 259 -8.49 -16.30 7.98
CA LEU A 259 -9.15 -17.55 7.59
C LEU A 259 -8.08 -18.65 7.52
N PRO A 260 -8.36 -19.83 8.08
CA PRO A 260 -7.51 -21.00 7.89
C PRO A 260 -7.51 -21.42 6.42
N THR A 261 -6.84 -22.52 6.09
CA THR A 261 -6.92 -23.12 4.76
C THR A 261 -8.37 -23.24 4.31
N TYR A 262 -8.67 -22.70 3.13
CA TYR A 262 -10.03 -22.78 2.57
C TYR A 262 -10.02 -23.05 1.08
N PHE A 263 -11.13 -23.59 0.61
CA PHE A 263 -11.38 -23.90 -0.79
C PHE A 263 -12.36 -22.90 -1.36
N MET A 264 -12.12 -22.47 -2.59
CA MET A 264 -13.04 -21.59 -3.31
C MET A 264 -13.32 -22.17 -4.70
N LEU A 265 -14.62 -22.39 -4.98
CA LEU A 265 -15.09 -22.74 -6.31
C LEU A 265 -15.69 -21.51 -6.96
N THR A 266 -15.14 -21.12 -8.12
CA THR A 266 -15.58 -19.94 -8.87
C THR A 266 -16.04 -20.36 -10.25
N TYR A 267 -17.26 -19.95 -10.62
CA TYR A 267 -17.76 -20.06 -11.98
C TYR A 267 -17.87 -18.68 -12.62
N THR A 268 -17.19 -18.48 -13.75
CA THR A 268 -17.20 -17.23 -14.50
C THR A 268 -17.84 -17.47 -15.87
N TYR A 269 -18.85 -16.70 -16.21
CA TYR A 269 -19.48 -16.71 -17.53
C TYR A 269 -19.26 -15.36 -18.22
N LYS A 270 -18.73 -15.38 -19.46
CA LYS A 270 -18.49 -14.19 -20.27
C LYS A 270 -19.67 -13.96 -21.22
N LEU A 271 -20.40 -12.86 -21.00
CA LEU A 271 -21.44 -12.39 -21.90
C LEU A 271 -20.79 -11.62 -23.07
N ASN A 272 -20.74 -12.24 -24.24
CA ASN A 272 -20.11 -11.64 -25.43
C ASN A 272 -21.05 -10.70 -26.22
N ARG A 273 -22.30 -10.51 -25.76
CA ARG A 273 -23.30 -9.63 -26.40
C ARG A 273 -23.98 -8.75 -25.34
N MET A 274 -23.80 -7.48 -25.43
CA MET A 274 -24.67 -6.47 -24.81
C MET A 274 -25.35 -5.69 -25.92
N GLY A 275 -26.68 -5.74 -26.02
CA GLY A 275 -27.48 -4.86 -26.87
C GLY A 275 -27.21 -4.92 -28.37
N GLY A 276 -26.96 -6.11 -28.95
CA GLY A 276 -26.82 -6.28 -30.40
C GLY A 276 -25.49 -5.80 -31.01
N LEU A 277 -24.65 -5.14 -30.25
CA LEU A 277 -23.29 -4.79 -30.65
C LEU A 277 -22.34 -5.96 -30.30
N GLN A 278 -21.72 -6.53 -31.32
CA GLN A 278 -20.62 -7.46 -31.07
C GLN A 278 -19.51 -6.69 -30.35
N ALA A 279 -19.23 -7.06 -29.11
CA ALA A 279 -18.05 -6.56 -28.42
C ALA A 279 -16.78 -7.15 -29.07
N LYS A 280 -16.43 -6.63 -30.25
CA LYS A 280 -15.11 -6.88 -30.88
C LYS A 280 -13.95 -6.35 -30.04
N GLY A 281 -14.26 -5.73 -28.87
CA GLY A 281 -13.31 -4.97 -28.09
C GLY A 281 -12.73 -5.69 -26.86
N ALA A 282 -13.45 -6.60 -26.20
CA ALA A 282 -12.98 -7.06 -24.87
C ALA A 282 -11.67 -7.86 -24.93
N ALA A 283 -11.50 -8.71 -25.94
CA ALA A 283 -10.23 -9.42 -26.13
C ALA A 283 -9.13 -8.50 -26.65
N ALA A 284 -9.47 -7.55 -27.54
CA ALA A 284 -8.53 -6.55 -28.03
C ALA A 284 -8.14 -5.54 -26.95
N TRP A 285 -9.06 -5.16 -26.04
CA TRP A 285 -8.75 -4.28 -24.90
C TRP A 285 -7.89 -4.97 -23.84
N GLN A 286 -8.11 -6.26 -23.58
CA GLN A 286 -7.23 -7.03 -22.70
C GLN A 286 -5.84 -7.21 -23.32
N GLN A 287 -5.74 -7.50 -24.60
CA GLN A 287 -4.46 -7.53 -25.30
C GLN A 287 -3.77 -6.17 -25.31
N GLN A 288 -4.48 -5.07 -25.57
CA GLN A 288 -3.92 -3.72 -25.50
C GLN A 288 -3.52 -3.29 -24.08
N MET A 289 -4.24 -3.72 -23.03
CA MET A 289 -3.81 -3.47 -21.64
C MET A 289 -2.58 -4.28 -21.25
N TYR A 290 -2.41 -5.47 -21.81
CA TYR A 290 -1.20 -6.28 -21.62
C TYR A 290 -0.05 -5.86 -22.56
N GLU A 291 -0.35 -5.31 -23.74
CA GLU A 291 0.62 -4.91 -24.75
C GLU A 291 0.98 -3.41 -24.74
N GLY A 292 0.17 -2.57 -24.14
CA GLY A 292 0.44 -1.13 -24.04
C GLY A 292 -0.12 -0.54 -22.75
N GLY A 293 0.74 -0.12 -21.85
CA GLY A 293 0.37 0.60 -20.63
C GLY A 293 -0.28 1.97 -20.88
N GLY A 294 -1.44 2.00 -21.56
CA GLY A 294 -2.20 3.20 -21.82
C GLY A 294 -3.48 3.28 -21.01
N ARG A 295 -3.69 4.39 -20.28
CA ARG A 295 -4.95 4.73 -19.61
C ARG A 295 -6.13 4.73 -20.58
N PRO A 296 -7.33 4.28 -20.14
CA PRO A 296 -8.54 4.50 -20.93
C PRO A 296 -8.82 6.01 -21.06
N PRO A 297 -9.28 6.49 -22.23
CA PRO A 297 -9.75 7.85 -22.39
C PRO A 297 -11.05 8.01 -21.59
N PHE A 298 -11.02 8.78 -20.50
CA PHE A 298 -12.26 9.26 -19.88
C PHE A 298 -12.93 10.22 -20.86
N GLY A 299 -14.02 9.76 -21.48
CA GLY A 299 -14.97 10.58 -22.16
C GLY A 299 -15.80 11.38 -21.15
N ARG A 300 -16.00 12.63 -21.45
CA ARG A 300 -16.80 13.73 -20.91
C ARG A 300 -17.89 13.38 -19.89
#